data_e57baaef787ad89d4f7cf01af785c72f
#
_entry.id   e57baaef787ad89d4f7cf01af785c72f
#
_cell.length_a   1.000
_cell.length_b   1.000
_cell.length_c   1.000
_cell.angle_alpha   90.00
_cell.angle_beta   90.00
_cell.angle_gamma   90.00
#
_symmetry.space_group_name_H-M   'P 1'
#
loop_
_entity.id
_entity.type
_entity.pdbx_description
1 polymer ?
#
loop_
_entity_poly.entity_id
_entity_poly.type
_entity_poly.pdbx_seq_one_letter_code
_entity_poly.pdbx_strand_id
1 'polypeptide(L)'
;MSGGKRILMGTANPSKLPYLRGYFDGTDIECLSPSDLDIESFDAPENGKTAEENAVEKAAAWYRLAKMPVFALDAGLLFLELPDDDPDQPGVHVRRAAGHAMDDEEMLWWFAGVARRHGGRLRAAWQDSYCIMRTPDDFRTFTFTRRMLEPNAFIITDTPCEERLPGWPLNSISIDIPTGKYWLRMTDEDRAFSKARTPAKDGVRNDLAQWIRTTAAELLGTETNNRK
;
A
#
# COMPACT_ATOMS: atom_id res chain seq x y z
N MET A 1 -16.46 -30.75 -11.56
CA MET A 1 -15.20 -30.18 -11.07
C MET A 1 -15.52 -28.75 -10.63
N SER A 2 -15.60 -28.50 -9.33
CA SER A 2 -15.78 -27.14 -8.79
C SER A 2 -14.51 -26.37 -9.17
N GLY A 3 -14.60 -25.51 -10.17
CA GLY A 3 -13.53 -24.59 -10.48
C GLY A 3 -13.29 -23.71 -9.26
N GLY A 4 -12.14 -23.87 -8.60
CA GLY A 4 -11.75 -23.08 -7.45
C GLY A 4 -11.86 -21.59 -7.78
N LYS A 5 -12.29 -20.80 -6.82
CA LYS A 5 -12.40 -19.35 -6.97
C LYS A 5 -11.00 -18.77 -7.08
N ARG A 6 -10.74 -17.99 -8.11
CA ARG A 6 -9.40 -17.45 -8.40
C ARG A 6 -9.45 -15.96 -8.49
N ILE A 7 -8.38 -15.32 -8.02
CA ILE A 7 -8.18 -13.88 -8.11
C ILE A 7 -6.73 -13.57 -8.50
N LEU A 8 -6.53 -12.67 -9.45
CA LEU A 8 -5.22 -12.18 -9.84
C LEU A 8 -4.75 -11.10 -8.87
N MET A 9 -3.54 -11.23 -8.36
CA MET A 9 -2.83 -10.16 -7.67
C MET A 9 -2.30 -9.16 -8.71
N GLY A 10 -3.03 -8.06 -8.91
CA GLY A 10 -2.77 -7.04 -9.93
C GLY A 10 -1.57 -6.15 -9.60
N THR A 11 -0.38 -6.73 -9.59
CA THR A 11 0.87 -6.02 -9.32
C THR A 11 2.01 -6.53 -10.21
N ALA A 12 2.79 -5.60 -10.76
CA ALA A 12 4.05 -5.88 -11.44
C ALA A 12 5.22 -6.10 -10.46
N ASN A 13 5.06 -5.73 -9.18
CA ASN A 13 6.12 -5.85 -8.19
C ASN A 13 6.03 -7.18 -7.42
N PRO A 14 6.96 -8.14 -7.66
CA PRO A 14 6.94 -9.44 -6.99
C PRO A 14 7.06 -9.33 -5.47
N SER A 15 7.71 -8.28 -4.95
CA SER A 15 7.87 -8.10 -3.50
C SER A 15 6.56 -7.81 -2.76
N LYS A 16 5.51 -7.36 -3.48
CA LYS A 16 4.18 -7.14 -2.91
C LYS A 16 3.33 -8.41 -2.83
N LEU A 17 3.65 -9.44 -3.60
CA LEU A 17 2.82 -10.65 -3.69
C LEU A 17 2.59 -11.37 -2.35
N PRO A 18 3.62 -11.63 -1.50
CA PRO A 18 3.41 -12.28 -0.22
C PRO A 18 2.47 -11.49 0.70
N TYR A 19 2.62 -10.17 0.70
CA TYR A 19 1.78 -9.26 1.47
C TYR A 19 0.31 -9.30 1.00
N LEU A 20 0.08 -9.20 -0.31
CA LEU A 20 -1.28 -9.22 -0.88
C LEU A 20 -1.95 -10.59 -0.70
N ARG A 21 -1.22 -11.69 -0.91
CA ARG A 21 -1.72 -13.05 -0.71
C ARG A 21 -2.14 -13.31 0.74
N GLY A 22 -1.40 -12.78 1.71
CA GLY A 22 -1.70 -12.94 3.14
C GLY A 22 -3.09 -12.47 3.56
N TYR A 23 -3.72 -11.55 2.82
CA TYR A 23 -5.10 -11.14 3.11
C TYR A 23 -6.14 -12.22 2.81
N PHE A 24 -5.80 -13.19 1.96
CA PHE A 24 -6.68 -14.29 1.56
C PHE A 24 -6.38 -15.60 2.32
N ASP A 25 -5.45 -15.58 3.27
CA ASP A 25 -5.13 -16.73 4.10
C ASP A 25 -6.38 -17.25 4.83
N GLY A 26 -6.60 -18.58 4.75
CA GLY A 26 -7.76 -19.24 5.34
C GLY A 26 -9.06 -19.10 4.53
N THR A 27 -9.02 -18.55 3.32
CA THR A 27 -10.13 -18.58 2.35
C THR A 27 -9.95 -19.72 1.34
N ASP A 28 -11.00 -20.03 0.55
CA ASP A 28 -10.96 -20.97 -0.57
C ASP A 28 -10.58 -20.31 -1.91
N ILE A 29 -9.99 -19.10 -1.86
CA ILE A 29 -9.58 -18.32 -3.02
C ILE A 29 -8.13 -18.62 -3.37
N GLU A 30 -7.90 -19.07 -4.60
CA GLU A 30 -6.56 -19.22 -5.18
C GLU A 30 -6.04 -17.86 -5.67
N CYS A 31 -4.97 -17.36 -5.06
CA CYS A 31 -4.33 -16.10 -5.42
C CYS A 31 -3.25 -16.32 -6.47
N LEU A 32 -3.50 -15.89 -7.69
CA LEU A 32 -2.56 -15.99 -8.81
C LEU A 32 -1.72 -14.71 -8.96
N SER A 33 -0.48 -14.90 -9.36
CA SER A 33 0.37 -13.80 -9.82
C SER A 33 0.29 -13.67 -11.36
N PRO A 34 0.73 -12.55 -11.95
CA PRO A 34 0.83 -12.43 -13.40
C PRO A 34 1.67 -13.55 -14.05
N SER A 35 2.75 -13.98 -13.40
CA SER A 35 3.59 -15.08 -13.88
C SER A 35 2.89 -16.43 -13.87
N ASP A 36 1.92 -16.67 -12.99
CA ASP A 36 1.12 -17.92 -12.98
C ASP A 36 0.18 -18.00 -14.19
N LEU A 37 -0.01 -16.89 -14.91
CA LEU A 37 -0.85 -16.75 -16.09
C LEU A 37 -0.05 -16.46 -17.38
N ASP A 38 1.28 -16.56 -17.34
CA ASP A 38 2.18 -16.20 -18.45
C ASP A 38 1.96 -14.74 -18.95
N ILE A 39 1.49 -13.85 -18.08
CA ILE A 39 1.31 -12.42 -18.37
C ILE A 39 2.63 -11.71 -18.08
N GLU A 40 3.21 -11.09 -19.12
CA GLU A 40 4.37 -10.24 -18.96
C GLU A 40 4.09 -9.05 -18.03
N SER A 41 5.10 -8.67 -17.26
CA SER A 41 5.02 -7.50 -16.39
C SER A 41 4.84 -6.24 -17.23
N PHE A 42 3.91 -5.38 -16.86
CA PHE A 42 3.71 -4.07 -17.48
C PHE A 42 3.42 -3.02 -16.41
N ASP A 43 3.71 -1.77 -16.72
CA ASP A 43 3.35 -0.64 -15.88
C ASP A 43 1.87 -0.30 -16.11
N ALA A 44 1.03 -0.66 -15.14
CA ALA A 44 -0.38 -0.28 -15.18
C ALA A 44 -0.50 1.26 -15.10
N PRO A 45 -1.47 1.87 -15.82
CA PRO A 45 -1.72 3.30 -15.73
C PRO A 45 -2.00 3.74 -14.29
N GLU A 46 -1.44 4.90 -13.91
CA GLU A 46 -1.65 5.58 -12.63
C GLU A 46 -1.89 7.07 -12.92
N ASN A 47 -3.02 7.37 -13.61
CA ASN A 47 -3.37 8.72 -14.03
C ASN A 47 -4.40 9.38 -13.09
N GLY A 48 -4.87 8.63 -12.12
CA GLY A 48 -5.84 9.09 -11.12
C GLY A 48 -5.27 10.18 -10.22
N LYS A 49 -6.15 10.98 -9.67
CA LYS A 49 -5.81 12.02 -8.67
C LYS A 49 -5.79 11.48 -7.25
N THR A 50 -6.33 10.29 -7.05
CA THR A 50 -6.39 9.62 -5.74
C THR A 50 -5.85 8.19 -5.84
N ALA A 51 -5.42 7.63 -4.71
CA ALA A 51 -4.99 6.24 -4.64
C ALA A 51 -6.14 5.28 -5.01
N GLU A 52 -7.40 5.67 -4.74
CA GLU A 52 -8.57 4.89 -5.12
C GLU A 52 -8.74 4.82 -6.63
N GLU A 53 -8.67 5.97 -7.33
CA GLU A 53 -8.74 6.02 -8.77
C GLU A 53 -7.63 5.17 -9.41
N ASN A 54 -6.41 5.28 -8.91
CA ASN A 54 -5.29 4.47 -9.39
C ASN A 54 -5.46 2.97 -9.11
N ALA A 55 -5.98 2.59 -7.95
CA ALA A 55 -6.25 1.19 -7.64
C ALA A 55 -7.30 0.59 -8.60
N VAL A 56 -8.33 1.37 -8.96
CA VAL A 56 -9.35 0.97 -9.95
C VAL A 56 -8.76 0.90 -11.36
N GLU A 57 -7.96 1.88 -11.78
CA GLU A 57 -7.28 1.86 -13.09
C GLU A 57 -6.35 0.64 -13.22
N LYS A 58 -5.57 0.36 -12.18
CA LYS A 58 -4.73 -0.86 -12.11
C LYS A 58 -5.55 -2.13 -12.24
N ALA A 59 -6.60 -2.26 -11.42
CA ALA A 59 -7.46 -3.43 -11.47
C ALA A 59 -8.06 -3.63 -12.87
N ALA A 60 -8.56 -2.57 -13.50
CA ALA A 60 -9.12 -2.62 -14.84
C ALA A 60 -8.08 -2.96 -15.92
N ALA A 61 -6.84 -2.46 -15.78
CA ALA A 61 -5.76 -2.78 -16.70
C ALA A 61 -5.39 -4.27 -16.62
N TRP A 62 -5.21 -4.81 -15.42
CA TRP A 62 -4.95 -6.24 -15.21
C TRP A 62 -6.13 -7.13 -15.64
N TYR A 63 -7.38 -6.69 -15.38
CA TYR A 63 -8.56 -7.40 -15.84
C TYR A 63 -8.62 -7.52 -17.37
N ARG A 64 -8.25 -6.45 -18.10
CA ARG A 64 -8.24 -6.50 -19.58
C ARG A 64 -7.30 -7.58 -20.14
N LEU A 65 -6.21 -7.86 -19.42
CA LEU A 65 -5.27 -8.92 -19.80
C LEU A 65 -5.73 -10.30 -19.35
N ALA A 66 -6.05 -10.44 -18.10
CA ALA A 66 -6.31 -11.73 -17.47
C ALA A 66 -7.74 -12.27 -17.68
N LYS A 67 -8.72 -11.37 -17.92
CA LYS A 67 -10.15 -11.70 -18.04
C LYS A 67 -10.70 -12.49 -16.85
N MET A 68 -10.18 -12.20 -15.66
CA MET A 68 -10.59 -12.82 -14.40
C MET A 68 -10.60 -11.78 -13.27
N PRO A 69 -11.20 -12.08 -12.10
CA PRO A 69 -11.18 -11.16 -10.96
C PRO A 69 -9.78 -10.72 -10.58
N VAL A 70 -9.65 -9.45 -10.16
CA VAL A 70 -8.38 -8.81 -9.81
C VAL A 70 -8.46 -8.18 -8.43
N PHE A 71 -7.41 -8.35 -7.65
CA PHE A 71 -7.13 -7.57 -6.44
C PHE A 71 -5.93 -6.66 -6.70
N ALA A 72 -6.15 -5.35 -6.63
CA ALA A 72 -5.12 -4.34 -6.85
C ALA A 72 -5.01 -3.37 -5.68
N LEU A 73 -3.83 -2.79 -5.53
CA LEU A 73 -3.48 -1.81 -4.51
C LEU A 73 -2.77 -0.63 -5.17
N ASP A 74 -3.15 0.58 -4.79
CA ASP A 74 -2.34 1.78 -4.94
C ASP A 74 -2.15 2.48 -3.61
N ALA A 75 -1.09 3.29 -3.48
CA ALA A 75 -0.76 3.99 -2.25
C ALA A 75 -0.26 5.40 -2.53
N GLY A 76 -0.78 6.35 -1.77
CA GLY A 76 -0.25 7.71 -1.66
C GLY A 76 0.50 7.90 -0.34
N LEU A 77 1.36 8.90 -0.28
CA LEU A 77 1.99 9.35 0.96
C LEU A 77 1.37 10.68 1.37
N LEU A 78 0.94 10.79 2.61
CA LEU A 78 0.40 12.03 3.16
C LEU A 78 1.24 12.49 4.35
N PHE A 79 1.55 13.79 4.37
CA PHE A 79 2.05 14.48 5.55
C PHE A 79 0.86 14.91 6.41
N LEU A 80 0.77 14.42 7.64
CA LEU A 80 -0.41 14.58 8.49
C LEU A 80 -0.57 15.99 9.04
N GLU A 81 0.51 16.77 9.10
CA GLU A 81 0.52 18.16 9.53
C GLU A 81 0.21 19.15 8.40
N LEU A 82 0.30 18.72 7.13
CA LEU A 82 0.07 19.60 5.99
C LEU A 82 -1.39 19.50 5.51
N PRO A 83 -1.97 20.59 4.99
CA PRO A 83 -3.22 20.57 4.24
C PRO A 83 -3.14 19.65 3.02
N ASP A 84 -4.28 19.14 2.57
CA ASP A 84 -4.32 18.24 1.41
C ASP A 84 -3.92 18.95 0.10
N ASP A 85 -4.08 20.27 0.02
CA ASP A 85 -3.73 21.13 -1.11
C ASP A 85 -2.36 21.83 -0.96
N ASP A 86 -1.59 21.47 0.07
CA ASP A 86 -0.23 22.01 0.26
C ASP A 86 0.68 21.59 -0.91
N PRO A 87 1.48 22.50 -1.49
CA PRO A 87 2.38 22.17 -2.60
C PRO A 87 3.45 21.14 -2.25
N ASP A 88 3.76 20.95 -0.98
CA ASP A 88 4.69 19.93 -0.49
C ASP A 88 3.99 18.58 -0.19
N GLN A 89 2.64 18.48 -0.34
CA GLN A 89 1.90 17.25 -0.13
C GLN A 89 2.09 16.30 -1.32
N PRO A 90 2.73 15.11 -1.15
CA PRO A 90 3.06 14.25 -2.28
C PRO A 90 1.85 13.51 -2.87
N GLY A 91 0.84 13.20 -2.05
CA GLY A 91 -0.35 12.47 -2.49
C GLY A 91 0.01 11.14 -3.16
N VAL A 92 -0.56 10.88 -4.34
CA VAL A 92 -0.32 9.64 -5.12
C VAL A 92 0.93 9.70 -5.99
N HIS A 93 1.51 10.89 -6.16
CA HIS A 93 2.65 11.08 -7.05
C HIS A 93 4.00 10.98 -6.34
N VAL A 94 4.13 10.07 -5.38
CA VAL A 94 5.28 9.98 -4.48
C VAL A 94 6.63 10.00 -5.24
N ARG A 95 6.78 9.14 -6.26
CA ARG A 95 8.01 9.12 -7.08
C ARG A 95 8.08 10.25 -8.12
N ARG A 96 7.02 11.00 -8.28
CA ARG A 96 6.91 12.13 -9.22
C ARG A 96 6.57 13.45 -8.51
N ALA A 97 6.70 13.50 -7.19
CA ALA A 97 6.38 14.67 -6.38
C ALA A 97 7.19 15.93 -6.78
N ALA A 98 8.39 15.75 -7.36
CA ALA A 98 9.20 16.84 -7.93
C ALA A 98 8.75 17.30 -9.34
N GLY A 99 7.65 16.77 -9.88
CA GLY A 99 7.18 17.06 -11.25
C GLY A 99 7.79 16.18 -12.34
N HIS A 100 8.69 15.27 -12.00
CA HIS A 100 9.29 14.26 -12.87
C HIS A 100 9.56 12.96 -12.10
N ALA A 101 9.84 11.87 -12.79
CA ALA A 101 10.19 10.61 -12.16
C ALA A 101 11.59 10.69 -11.55
N MET A 102 11.67 10.53 -10.23
CA MET A 102 12.90 10.57 -9.45
C MET A 102 13.53 9.17 -9.35
N ASP A 103 14.87 9.10 -9.37
CA ASP A 103 15.59 7.93 -8.89
C ASP A 103 15.56 7.84 -7.34
N ASP A 104 16.18 6.81 -6.77
CA ASP A 104 16.12 6.58 -5.32
C ASP A 104 16.86 7.66 -4.51
N GLU A 105 18.02 8.12 -4.95
CA GLU A 105 18.77 9.18 -4.24
C GLU A 105 18.09 10.54 -4.40
N GLU A 106 17.58 10.85 -5.58
CA GLU A 106 16.85 12.09 -5.83
C GLU A 106 15.58 12.14 -4.97
N MET A 107 14.82 11.04 -4.92
CA MET A 107 13.61 10.92 -4.09
C MET A 107 13.94 11.08 -2.60
N LEU A 108 15.00 10.41 -2.12
CA LEU A 108 15.48 10.54 -0.73
C LEU A 108 15.72 12.01 -0.37
N TRP A 109 16.51 12.69 -1.17
CA TRP A 109 16.91 14.09 -0.87
C TRP A 109 15.79 15.10 -1.10
N TRP A 110 14.87 14.83 -2.04
CA TRP A 110 13.70 15.66 -2.22
C TRP A 110 12.81 15.63 -0.96
N PHE A 111 12.48 14.45 -0.44
CA PHE A 111 11.66 14.29 0.78
C PHE A 111 12.37 14.80 2.04
N ALA A 112 13.69 14.60 2.17
CA ALA A 112 14.48 15.19 3.24
C ALA A 112 14.45 16.73 3.16
N GLY A 113 14.47 17.30 1.95
CA GLY A 113 14.31 18.72 1.69
C GLY A 113 12.94 19.24 2.11
N VAL A 114 11.86 18.51 1.81
CA VAL A 114 10.52 18.83 2.31
C VAL A 114 10.51 18.86 3.84
N ALA A 115 10.98 17.81 4.50
CA ALA A 115 11.04 17.78 5.96
C ALA A 115 11.81 18.96 6.54
N ARG A 116 12.93 19.36 5.89
CA ARG A 116 13.74 20.51 6.32
C ARG A 116 12.97 21.83 6.26
N ARG A 117 12.15 22.05 5.20
CA ARG A 117 11.31 23.26 5.09
C ARG A 117 10.27 23.36 6.20
N HIS A 118 9.86 22.20 6.75
CA HIS A 118 8.85 22.08 7.80
C HIS A 118 9.45 21.75 9.17
N GLY A 119 10.67 22.23 9.48
CA GLY A 119 11.27 22.09 10.81
C GLY A 119 12.04 20.80 11.05
N GLY A 120 12.40 20.08 10.00
CA GLY A 120 13.28 18.91 10.03
C GLY A 120 12.57 17.58 10.26
N ARG A 121 11.28 17.60 10.60
CA ARG A 121 10.47 16.40 10.85
C ARG A 121 9.00 16.62 10.49
N LEU A 122 8.42 15.67 9.77
CA LEU A 122 7.00 15.63 9.44
C LEU A 122 6.46 14.24 9.74
N ARG A 123 5.28 14.17 10.38
CA ARG A 123 4.56 12.91 10.48
C ARG A 123 3.94 12.58 9.12
N ALA A 124 4.16 11.37 8.69
CA ALA A 124 3.66 10.86 7.42
C ALA A 124 2.93 9.53 7.63
N ALA A 125 2.04 9.21 6.71
CA ALA A 125 1.42 7.90 6.65
C ALA A 125 1.13 7.50 5.20
N TRP A 126 1.20 6.20 4.90
CA TRP A 126 0.77 5.66 3.62
C TRP A 126 -0.75 5.53 3.59
N GLN A 127 -1.38 6.20 2.62
CA GLN A 127 -2.79 6.06 2.34
C GLN A 127 -2.98 4.96 1.28
N ASP A 128 -3.20 3.77 1.76
CA ASP A 128 -3.47 2.62 0.89
C ASP A 128 -4.92 2.64 0.40
N SER A 129 -5.09 2.27 -0.86
CA SER A 129 -6.39 2.04 -1.49
C SER A 129 -6.39 0.70 -2.21
N TYR A 130 -7.39 -0.11 -1.91
CA TYR A 130 -7.54 -1.47 -2.41
C TYR A 130 -8.75 -1.55 -3.32
N CYS A 131 -8.65 -2.31 -4.41
CA CYS A 131 -9.75 -2.61 -5.31
C CYS A 131 -9.87 -4.11 -5.50
N ILE A 132 -11.06 -4.67 -5.23
CA ILE A 132 -11.46 -6.01 -5.69
C ILE A 132 -12.41 -5.80 -6.85
N MET A 133 -12.01 -6.25 -8.03
CA MET A 133 -12.75 -6.11 -9.27
C MET A 133 -13.11 -7.49 -9.82
N ARG A 134 -14.42 -7.79 -9.91
CA ARG A 134 -14.93 -8.96 -10.62
C ARG A 134 -15.00 -8.70 -12.13
N THR A 135 -15.53 -7.54 -12.49
CA THR A 135 -15.55 -7.00 -13.86
C THR A 135 -15.40 -5.48 -13.79
N PRO A 136 -15.11 -4.78 -14.89
CA PRO A 136 -15.01 -3.31 -14.90
C PRO A 136 -16.25 -2.58 -14.37
N ASP A 137 -17.44 -3.20 -14.48
CA ASP A 137 -18.70 -2.63 -14.01
C ASP A 137 -19.12 -3.16 -12.62
N ASP A 138 -18.30 -4.07 -12.03
CA ASP A 138 -18.60 -4.66 -10.73
C ASP A 138 -17.32 -4.82 -9.91
N PHE A 139 -17.06 -3.82 -9.09
CA PHE A 139 -15.91 -3.75 -8.19
C PHE A 139 -16.27 -3.05 -6.87
N ARG A 140 -15.41 -3.20 -5.90
CA ARG A 140 -15.47 -2.50 -4.61
C ARG A 140 -14.08 -1.97 -4.27
N THR A 141 -14.06 -0.83 -3.60
CA THR A 141 -12.83 -0.19 -3.11
C THR A 141 -12.85 -0.04 -1.60
N PHE A 142 -11.66 0.01 -1.02
CA PHE A 142 -11.43 0.35 0.38
C PHE A 142 -10.22 1.27 0.47
N THR A 143 -10.45 2.48 0.92
CA THR A 143 -9.38 3.49 1.08
C THR A 143 -9.20 3.84 2.55
N PHE A 144 -7.96 3.88 3.01
CA PHE A 144 -7.66 4.33 4.36
C PHE A 144 -8.09 5.78 4.54
N THR A 145 -9.03 5.99 5.46
CA THR A 145 -9.46 7.33 5.86
C THR A 145 -8.39 8.00 6.71
N ARG A 146 -8.39 9.34 6.81
CA ARG A 146 -7.43 10.08 7.64
C ARG A 146 -7.36 9.55 9.08
N ARG A 147 -8.48 9.13 9.66
CA ARG A 147 -8.54 8.50 11.00
C ARG A 147 -7.75 7.18 11.06
N MET A 148 -7.70 6.43 9.98
CA MET A 148 -6.96 5.17 9.89
C MET A 148 -5.46 5.40 9.67
N LEU A 149 -5.06 6.59 9.21
CA LEU A 149 -3.65 6.94 8.99
C LEU A 149 -2.93 7.23 10.31
N GLU A 150 -3.60 7.88 11.27
CA GLU A 150 -2.97 8.28 12.54
C GLU A 150 -2.25 7.14 13.28
N PRO A 151 -2.84 5.96 13.48
CA PRO A 151 -2.13 4.84 14.10
C PRO A 151 -0.95 4.32 13.29
N ASN A 152 -0.95 4.53 11.97
CA ASN A 152 0.08 4.07 11.05
C ASN A 152 1.16 5.12 10.77
N ALA A 153 1.09 6.27 11.44
CA ALA A 153 2.03 7.35 11.25
C ALA A 153 3.48 6.96 11.60
N PHE A 154 4.40 7.55 10.87
CA PHE A 154 5.84 7.54 11.09
C PHE A 154 6.39 8.94 10.85
N ILE A 155 7.67 9.17 11.14
CA ILE A 155 8.29 10.47 10.89
C ILE A 155 9.16 10.37 9.64
N ILE A 156 9.02 11.32 8.72
CA ILE A 156 10.01 11.64 7.71
C ILE A 156 10.93 12.71 8.29
N THR A 157 12.24 12.47 8.30
CA THR A 157 13.25 13.41 8.81
C THR A 157 14.09 13.99 7.66
N ASP A 158 14.67 15.17 7.91
CA ASP A 158 15.60 15.83 6.99
C ASP A 158 17.02 15.25 7.00
N THR A 159 17.31 14.34 7.93
CA THR A 159 18.61 13.73 8.12
C THR A 159 18.54 12.24 7.83
N PRO A 160 19.03 11.77 6.65
CA PRO A 160 19.03 10.34 6.32
C PRO A 160 20.02 9.55 7.21
N CYS A 161 19.68 8.30 7.53
CA CYS A 161 20.67 7.34 7.98
C CYS A 161 21.59 6.92 6.81
N GLU A 162 22.69 6.23 7.14
CA GLU A 162 23.68 5.79 6.14
C GLU A 162 23.19 4.62 5.29
N GLU A 163 22.35 3.78 5.87
CA GLU A 163 21.82 2.58 5.22
C GLU A 163 20.91 2.92 4.06
N ARG A 164 21.00 2.14 2.97
CA ARG A 164 20.18 2.23 1.78
C ARG A 164 19.51 0.90 1.46
N LEU A 165 18.26 0.95 1.05
CA LEU A 165 17.52 -0.20 0.55
C LEU A 165 17.04 0.10 -0.87
N PRO A 166 17.62 -0.50 -1.91
CA PRO A 166 17.25 -0.24 -3.29
C PRO A 166 15.75 -0.43 -3.53
N GLY A 167 15.13 0.56 -4.20
CA GLY A 167 13.69 0.61 -4.44
C GLY A 167 12.86 1.11 -3.25
N TRP A 168 13.47 1.38 -2.09
CA TRP A 168 12.80 1.87 -0.88
C TRP A 168 13.52 3.07 -0.26
N PRO A 169 13.75 4.16 -1.01
CA PRO A 169 14.59 5.27 -0.58
C PRO A 169 14.11 5.94 0.71
N LEU A 170 12.79 6.05 0.89
CA LEU A 170 12.23 6.71 2.07
C LEU A 170 12.50 5.97 3.38
N ASN A 171 12.86 4.67 3.33
CA ASN A 171 13.20 3.93 4.55
C ASN A 171 14.44 4.52 5.27
N SER A 172 15.33 5.19 4.52
CA SER A 172 16.53 5.84 5.08
C SER A 172 16.23 7.14 5.84
N ILE A 173 15.02 7.71 5.67
CA ILE A 173 14.55 8.92 6.37
C ILE A 173 13.28 8.67 7.20
N SER A 174 12.81 7.43 7.25
CA SER A 174 11.64 7.04 8.03
C SER A 174 12.03 6.61 9.43
N ILE A 175 11.43 7.24 10.44
CA ILE A 175 11.62 6.95 11.85
C ILE A 175 10.32 6.39 12.42
N ASP A 176 10.41 5.24 13.08
CA ASP A 176 9.31 4.66 13.85
C ASP A 176 9.04 5.50 15.11
N ILE A 177 7.81 5.95 15.29
CA ILE A 177 7.45 6.85 16.40
C ILE A 177 7.67 6.21 17.78
N PRO A 178 7.20 4.96 18.05
CA PRO A 178 7.38 4.35 19.36
C PRO A 178 8.82 4.11 19.76
N THR A 179 9.70 3.77 18.83
CA THR A 179 11.11 3.45 19.13
C THR A 179 12.05 4.63 18.95
N GLY A 180 11.66 5.62 18.15
CA GLY A 180 12.53 6.73 17.74
C GLY A 180 13.67 6.31 16.81
N LYS A 181 13.65 5.09 16.27
CA LYS A 181 14.70 4.54 15.40
C LYS A 181 14.33 4.62 13.93
N TYR A 182 15.33 4.75 13.06
CA TYR A 182 15.14 4.58 11.62
C TYR A 182 14.66 3.15 11.32
N TRP A 183 13.76 3.01 10.36
CA TRP A 183 13.21 1.70 9.98
C TRP A 183 14.32 0.70 9.61
N LEU A 184 15.37 1.16 8.93
CA LEU A 184 16.50 0.31 8.52
C LEU A 184 17.38 -0.14 9.69
N ARG A 185 17.26 0.49 10.87
CA ARG A 185 18.03 0.18 12.08
C ARG A 185 17.21 -0.54 13.16
N MET A 186 15.95 -0.88 12.86
CA MET A 186 15.09 -1.60 13.80
C MET A 186 15.46 -3.08 13.84
N THR A 187 15.66 -3.59 15.04
CA THR A 187 15.76 -5.03 15.32
C THR A 187 14.37 -5.67 15.40
N ASP A 188 14.30 -7.00 15.49
CA ASP A 188 13.03 -7.70 15.70
C ASP A 188 12.40 -7.34 17.06
N GLU A 189 13.23 -7.10 18.09
CA GLU A 189 12.80 -6.62 19.40
C GLU A 189 12.18 -5.22 19.31
N ASP A 190 12.80 -4.31 18.53
CA ASP A 190 12.24 -2.98 18.27
C ASP A 190 10.90 -3.05 17.57
N ARG A 191 10.76 -3.94 16.59
CA ARG A 191 9.50 -4.17 15.86
C ARG A 191 8.40 -4.70 16.78
N ALA A 192 8.76 -5.66 17.65
CA ALA A 192 7.83 -6.19 18.67
C ALA A 192 7.41 -5.11 19.67
N PHE A 193 8.36 -4.29 20.12
CA PHE A 193 8.10 -3.16 21.02
C PHE A 193 7.19 -2.12 20.37
N SER A 194 7.45 -1.73 19.12
CA SER A 194 6.61 -0.79 18.37
C SER A 194 5.19 -1.34 18.20
N LYS A 195 5.06 -2.60 17.78
CA LYS A 195 3.77 -3.27 17.63
C LYS A 195 2.95 -3.27 18.92
N ALA A 196 3.56 -3.59 20.06
CA ALA A 196 2.88 -3.60 21.35
C ALA A 196 2.36 -2.21 21.78
N ARG A 197 2.96 -1.13 21.28
CA ARG A 197 2.56 0.26 21.58
C ARG A 197 1.62 0.91 20.57
N THR A 198 1.33 0.20 19.49
CA THR A 198 0.43 0.70 18.44
C THR A 198 -0.73 -0.28 18.16
N PRO A 199 -1.51 -0.70 19.17
CA PRO A 199 -2.59 -1.69 18.99
C PRO A 199 -3.65 -1.22 18.00
N ALA A 200 -3.84 0.09 17.83
CA ALA A 200 -4.77 0.64 16.85
C ALA A 200 -4.36 0.31 15.39
N LYS A 201 -3.07 0.04 15.12
CA LYS A 201 -2.63 -0.48 13.80
C LYS A 201 -3.24 -1.85 13.50
N ASP A 202 -3.32 -2.71 14.50
CA ASP A 202 -3.93 -4.04 14.33
C ASP A 202 -5.44 -3.91 14.08
N GLY A 203 -6.11 -2.91 14.68
CA GLY A 203 -7.51 -2.60 14.38
C GLY A 203 -7.73 -2.26 12.92
N VAL A 204 -6.92 -1.33 12.36
CA VAL A 204 -7.00 -0.94 10.93
C VAL A 204 -6.73 -2.14 10.00
N ARG A 205 -5.74 -2.98 10.34
CA ARG A 205 -5.44 -4.20 9.58
C ARG A 205 -6.57 -5.22 9.63
N ASN A 206 -7.21 -5.37 10.79
CA ASN A 206 -8.33 -6.29 10.95
C ASN A 206 -9.55 -5.80 10.16
N ASP A 207 -9.85 -4.51 10.18
CA ASP A 207 -10.93 -3.91 9.39
C ASP A 207 -10.72 -4.15 7.90
N LEU A 208 -9.51 -3.92 7.40
CA LEU A 208 -9.13 -4.20 6.02
C LEU A 208 -9.27 -5.69 5.69
N ALA A 209 -8.71 -6.56 6.52
CA ALA A 209 -8.77 -8.02 6.29
C ALA A 209 -10.22 -8.52 6.29
N GLN A 210 -11.06 -8.00 7.17
CA GLN A 210 -12.48 -8.30 7.20
C GLN A 210 -13.18 -7.83 5.93
N TRP A 211 -12.93 -6.58 5.51
CA TRP A 211 -13.49 -6.03 4.28
C TRP A 211 -13.09 -6.87 3.06
N ILE A 212 -11.82 -7.24 2.93
CA ILE A 212 -11.32 -8.06 1.81
C ILE A 212 -12.06 -9.40 1.77
N ARG A 213 -12.17 -10.11 2.91
CA ARG A 213 -12.84 -11.41 2.96
C ARG A 213 -14.32 -11.30 2.63
N THR A 214 -15.02 -10.32 3.20
CA THR A 214 -16.46 -10.11 2.97
C THR A 214 -16.71 -9.75 1.50
N THR A 215 -15.95 -8.79 0.96
CA THR A 215 -16.08 -8.34 -0.43
C THR A 215 -15.73 -9.45 -1.42
N ALA A 216 -14.67 -10.20 -1.16
CA ALA A 216 -14.32 -11.34 -1.99
C ALA A 216 -15.39 -12.44 -1.95
N ALA A 217 -15.98 -12.69 -0.78
CA ALA A 217 -17.10 -13.61 -0.66
C ALA A 217 -18.31 -13.14 -1.50
N GLU A 218 -18.68 -11.88 -1.42
CA GLU A 218 -19.78 -11.30 -2.20
C GLU A 218 -19.53 -11.36 -3.71
N LEU A 219 -18.35 -10.88 -4.15
CA LEU A 219 -18.05 -10.77 -5.58
C LEU A 219 -17.71 -12.10 -6.24
N LEU A 220 -17.08 -13.03 -5.50
CA LEU A 220 -16.60 -14.30 -6.03
C LEU A 220 -17.51 -15.49 -5.60
N GLY A 221 -18.50 -15.24 -4.75
CA GLY A 221 -19.43 -16.26 -4.28
C GLY A 221 -18.80 -17.26 -3.29
N THR A 222 -17.88 -16.83 -2.42
CA THR A 222 -17.24 -17.71 -1.42
C THR A 222 -18.15 -17.89 -0.21
N GLU A 223 -18.16 -19.07 0.39
CA GLU A 223 -18.71 -19.27 1.74
C GLU A 223 -17.70 -18.74 2.75
N THR A 224 -18.11 -17.80 3.59
CA THR A 224 -17.29 -17.37 4.73
C THR A 224 -17.26 -18.49 5.75
N ASN A 225 -16.15 -19.22 5.83
CA ASN A 225 -15.93 -20.21 6.88
C ASN A 225 -15.77 -19.47 8.22
N ASN A 226 -16.88 -19.21 8.90
CA ASN A 226 -16.92 -18.74 10.28
C ASN A 226 -16.40 -19.85 11.20
N ARG A 227 -15.08 -20.08 11.24
CA ARG A 227 -14.48 -20.84 12.35
C ARG A 227 -14.41 -19.89 13.56
N LYS A 228 -15.29 -20.17 14.52
CA LYS A 228 -15.28 -19.62 15.88
C LYS A 228 -13.97 -19.94 16.58
#